data_4df43831f7935a02dcba671b7bc925e1
#
_entry.id   4df43831f7935a02dcba671b7bc925e1
#
_cell.length_a   1.000
_cell.length_b   1.000
_cell.length_c   1.000
_cell.angle_alpha   90.00
_cell.angle_beta   90.00
_cell.angle_gamma   90.00
#
_symmetry.space_group_name_H-M   'P 1'
#
loop_
_entity.id
_entity.type
_entity.pdbx_description
1 polymer ?
#
loop_
_entity_poly.entity_id
_entity_poly.type
_entity_poly.pdbx_seq_one_letter_code
_entity_poly.pdbx_strand_id
1 'polypeptide(L)'
;MTSVLIVDDAAFMRMVLKKIIMNSGNQVIAEAANGDEAVALYKQYKPDIVLLDIVMPPGKETKDGIDTLRRIMSEDPNAKVIMCSSMGQQALITEALKLGAKDFIVKPFKPDKVIEVLSKYC
;
A
#
# COMPACT_ATOMS: atom_id res chain seq x y z
N MET A 1 16.58 5.32 -5.89
CA MET A 1 15.23 5.91 -5.73
C MET A 1 14.19 4.80 -5.73
N THR A 2 13.40 4.73 -4.68
CA THR A 2 12.37 3.70 -4.57
C THR A 2 11.09 4.17 -5.25
N SER A 3 10.49 3.32 -6.07
CA SER A 3 9.21 3.60 -6.72
C SER A 3 8.07 3.03 -5.86
N VAL A 4 7.05 3.84 -5.64
CA VAL A 4 5.94 3.50 -4.73
C VAL A 4 4.60 3.64 -5.45
N LEU A 5 3.75 2.62 -5.30
CA LEU A 5 2.34 2.67 -5.67
C LEU A 5 1.54 2.94 -4.41
N ILE A 6 0.72 3.98 -4.43
CA ILE A 6 -0.16 4.33 -3.31
C ILE A 6 -1.58 3.87 -3.63
N VAL A 7 -2.18 3.12 -2.71
CA VAL A 7 -3.55 2.63 -2.88
C VAL A 7 -4.39 3.04 -1.67
N ASP A 8 -5.31 3.98 -1.89
CA ASP A 8 -6.22 4.49 -0.86
C ASP A 8 -7.40 5.13 -1.58
N ASP A 9 -8.63 4.86 -1.13
CA ASP A 9 -9.82 5.43 -1.75
C ASP A 9 -9.98 6.93 -1.46
N ALA A 10 -9.32 7.43 -0.41
CA ALA A 10 -9.37 8.85 -0.05
C ALA A 10 -8.28 9.64 -0.76
N ALA A 11 -8.67 10.52 -1.68
CA ALA A 11 -7.72 11.36 -2.43
C ALA A 11 -6.84 12.18 -1.50
N PHE A 12 -7.38 12.67 -0.39
CA PHE A 12 -6.63 13.46 0.58
C PHE A 12 -5.49 12.63 1.19
N MET A 13 -5.75 11.38 1.53
CA MET A 13 -4.72 10.51 2.11
C MET A 13 -3.61 10.20 1.11
N ARG A 14 -3.98 10.00 -0.16
CA ARG A 14 -2.97 9.80 -1.21
C ARG A 14 -2.08 11.03 -1.36
N MET A 15 -2.67 12.22 -1.25
CA MET A 15 -1.92 13.47 -1.33
C MET A 15 -0.94 13.61 -0.16
N VAL A 16 -1.36 13.26 1.06
CA VAL A 16 -0.49 13.29 2.25
C VAL A 16 0.69 12.36 2.06
N LEU A 17 0.44 11.10 1.69
CA LEU A 17 1.50 10.13 1.46
C LEU A 17 2.42 10.55 0.34
N LYS A 18 1.88 11.06 -0.75
CA LYS A 18 2.68 11.51 -1.89
C LYS A 18 3.68 12.58 -1.49
N LYS A 19 3.25 13.56 -0.70
CA LYS A 19 4.13 14.59 -0.19
C LYS A 19 5.27 14.03 0.65
N ILE A 20 4.96 13.14 1.56
CA ILE A 20 5.96 12.51 2.44
C ILE A 20 6.99 11.75 1.60
N ILE A 21 6.52 10.94 0.67
CA ILE A 21 7.37 10.10 -0.18
C ILE A 21 8.28 10.94 -1.06
N MET A 22 7.73 11.95 -1.72
CA MET A 22 8.50 12.81 -2.62
C MET A 22 9.51 13.65 -1.85
N ASN A 23 9.15 14.14 -0.66
CA ASN A 23 10.08 14.91 0.17
C ASN A 23 11.24 14.08 0.68
N SER A 24 11.10 12.75 0.73
CA SER A 24 12.18 11.84 1.13
C SER A 24 13.09 11.43 -0.03
N GLY A 25 12.84 11.95 -1.23
CA GLY A 25 13.64 11.63 -2.40
C GLY A 25 13.20 10.38 -3.14
N ASN A 26 12.03 9.84 -2.81
CA ASN A 26 11.47 8.67 -3.47
C ASN A 26 10.42 9.10 -4.50
N GLN A 27 10.00 8.15 -5.33
CA GLN A 27 9.08 8.41 -6.44
C GLN A 27 7.73 7.75 -6.20
N VAL A 28 6.65 8.48 -6.41
CA VAL A 28 5.31 7.90 -6.49
C VAL A 28 5.05 7.62 -7.97
N ILE A 29 5.08 6.34 -8.33
CA ILE A 29 4.98 5.95 -9.74
C ILE A 29 3.52 5.88 -10.20
N ALA A 30 2.59 5.61 -9.28
CA ALA A 30 1.17 5.56 -9.60
C ALA A 30 0.34 5.67 -8.33
N GLU A 31 -0.95 6.00 -8.50
CA GLU A 31 -1.93 6.05 -7.42
C GLU A 31 -3.17 5.28 -7.85
N ALA A 32 -3.76 4.54 -6.91
CA ALA A 32 -4.99 3.80 -7.15
C ALA A 32 -6.02 4.16 -6.08
N ALA A 33 -7.28 4.26 -6.48
CA ALA A 33 -8.39 4.56 -5.58
C ALA A 33 -9.15 3.32 -5.13
N ASN A 34 -8.85 2.17 -5.70
CA ASN A 34 -9.49 0.90 -5.36
C ASN A 34 -8.55 -0.27 -5.69
N GLY A 35 -8.97 -1.47 -5.27
CA GLY A 35 -8.14 -2.66 -5.45
C GLY A 35 -7.97 -3.09 -6.90
N ASP A 36 -9.00 -2.93 -7.72
CA ASP A 36 -8.93 -3.31 -9.13
C ASP A 36 -7.87 -2.49 -9.86
N GLU A 37 -7.87 -1.17 -9.63
CA GLU A 37 -6.84 -0.28 -10.18
C GLU A 37 -5.46 -0.64 -9.66
N ALA A 38 -5.37 -0.98 -8.36
CA ALA A 38 -4.10 -1.33 -7.75
C ALA A 38 -3.47 -2.56 -8.42
N VAL A 39 -4.24 -3.60 -8.65
CA VAL A 39 -3.75 -4.82 -9.31
C VAL A 39 -3.27 -4.50 -10.72
N ALA A 40 -4.06 -3.75 -11.49
CA ALA A 40 -3.72 -3.38 -12.85
C ALA A 40 -2.44 -2.54 -12.91
N LEU A 41 -2.32 -1.55 -12.03
CA LEU A 41 -1.14 -0.67 -11.98
C LEU A 41 0.10 -1.43 -11.50
N TYR A 42 -0.08 -2.38 -10.58
CA TYR A 42 1.05 -3.22 -10.14
C TYR A 42 1.62 -4.02 -11.32
N LYS A 43 0.75 -4.63 -12.12
CA LYS A 43 1.17 -5.39 -13.29
C LYS A 43 1.91 -4.51 -14.30
N GLN A 44 1.41 -3.30 -14.49
CA GLN A 44 1.95 -2.36 -15.48
C GLN A 44 3.31 -1.80 -15.06
N TYR A 45 3.45 -1.35 -13.82
CA TYR A 45 4.62 -0.61 -13.37
C TYR A 45 5.58 -1.40 -12.49
N LYS A 46 5.13 -2.47 -11.86
CA LYS A 46 5.92 -3.29 -10.92
C LYS A 46 6.72 -2.41 -9.95
N PRO A 47 6.03 -1.61 -9.13
CA PRO A 47 6.69 -0.71 -8.20
C PRO A 47 7.52 -1.47 -7.18
N ASP A 48 8.52 -0.80 -6.61
CA ASP A 48 9.34 -1.40 -5.56
C ASP A 48 8.54 -1.67 -4.29
N ILE A 49 7.62 -0.76 -3.95
CA ILE A 49 6.80 -0.86 -2.74
C ILE A 49 5.37 -0.47 -3.07
N VAL A 50 4.41 -1.17 -2.46
CA VAL A 50 2.99 -0.83 -2.50
C VAL A 50 2.57 -0.41 -1.10
N LEU A 51 1.99 0.79 -0.96
CA LEU A 51 1.33 1.22 0.26
C LEU A 51 -0.17 1.01 0.04
N LEU A 52 -0.74 0.07 0.76
CA LEU A 52 -2.09 -0.43 0.49
C LEU A 52 -2.99 -0.26 1.72
N ASP A 53 -4.07 0.52 1.57
CA ASP A 53 -5.07 0.68 2.63
C ASP A 53 -5.76 -0.67 2.88
N ILE A 54 -5.89 -1.01 4.16
CA ILE A 54 -6.49 -2.28 4.58
C ILE A 54 -8.00 -2.29 4.34
N VAL A 55 -8.66 -1.14 4.54
CA VAL A 55 -10.11 -1.02 4.38
C VAL A 55 -10.41 -0.13 3.19
N MET A 56 -11.00 -0.72 2.16
CA MET A 56 -11.40 -0.02 0.95
C MET A 56 -12.75 -0.54 0.49
N PRO A 57 -13.54 0.29 -0.22
CA PRO A 57 -14.80 -0.18 -0.78
C PRO A 57 -14.54 -1.28 -1.82
N PRO A 58 -15.51 -2.18 -2.01
CA PRO A 58 -15.35 -3.25 -3.00
C PRO A 58 -15.29 -2.68 -4.42
N GLY A 59 -14.40 -3.28 -5.24
CA GLY A 59 -14.37 -3.07 -6.68
C GLY A 59 -15.18 -4.15 -7.39
N LYS A 60 -14.96 -4.31 -8.68
CA LYS A 60 -15.61 -5.37 -9.46
C LYS A 60 -15.01 -6.74 -9.14
N GLU A 61 -13.71 -6.80 -8.93
CA GLU A 61 -12.99 -8.04 -8.71
C GLU A 61 -12.38 -8.16 -7.33
N THR A 62 -12.16 -7.03 -6.64
CA THR A 62 -11.59 -7.02 -5.30
C THR A 62 -12.64 -6.62 -4.28
N LYS A 63 -12.61 -7.25 -3.10
CA LYS A 63 -13.57 -6.97 -2.03
C LYS A 63 -13.09 -5.85 -1.11
N ASP A 64 -11.81 -5.83 -0.79
CA ASP A 64 -11.20 -4.90 0.18
C ASP A 64 -9.67 -4.90 0.02
N GLY A 65 -8.97 -4.28 0.97
CA GLY A 65 -7.50 -4.24 0.96
C GLY A 65 -6.86 -5.60 1.14
N ILE A 66 -7.43 -6.47 1.96
CA ILE A 66 -6.90 -7.82 2.17
C ILE A 66 -7.01 -8.65 0.88
N ASP A 67 -8.15 -8.58 0.20
CA ASP A 67 -8.34 -9.29 -1.06
C ASP A 67 -7.39 -8.74 -2.14
N THR A 68 -7.19 -7.42 -2.15
CA THR A 68 -6.23 -6.78 -3.06
C THR A 68 -4.81 -7.28 -2.81
N LEU A 69 -4.40 -7.36 -1.55
CA LEU A 69 -3.11 -7.93 -1.17
C LEU A 69 -2.96 -9.35 -1.70
N ARG A 70 -3.98 -10.17 -1.51
CA ARG A 70 -3.97 -11.56 -1.96
C ARG A 70 -3.74 -11.64 -3.47
N ARG A 71 -4.40 -10.78 -4.24
CA ARG A 71 -4.26 -10.75 -5.69
C ARG A 71 -2.90 -10.26 -6.14
N ILE A 72 -2.35 -9.24 -5.50
CA ILE A 72 -1.00 -8.75 -5.80
C ILE A 72 0.03 -9.83 -5.51
N MET A 73 -0.08 -10.50 -4.36
CA MET A 73 0.85 -11.58 -4.00
C MET A 73 0.73 -12.78 -4.94
N SER A 74 -0.46 -13.04 -5.47
CA SER A 74 -0.66 -14.09 -6.48
C SER A 74 0.02 -13.75 -7.79
N GLU A 75 0.00 -12.48 -8.20
CA GLU A 75 0.69 -12.02 -9.42
C GLU A 75 2.20 -12.02 -9.24
N ASP A 76 2.68 -11.66 -8.06
CA ASP A 76 4.11 -11.55 -7.78
C ASP A 76 4.38 -11.89 -6.31
N PRO A 77 4.82 -13.13 -6.02
CA PRO A 77 5.13 -13.53 -4.64
C PRO A 77 6.23 -12.70 -3.97
N ASN A 78 7.01 -11.97 -4.75
CA ASN A 78 8.07 -11.11 -4.22
C ASN A 78 7.64 -9.67 -4.02
N ALA A 79 6.37 -9.35 -4.24
CA ALA A 79 5.85 -8.00 -4.06
C ALA A 79 6.07 -7.53 -2.62
N LYS A 80 6.48 -6.29 -2.46
CA LYS A 80 6.69 -5.67 -1.16
C LYS A 80 5.50 -4.78 -0.85
N VAL A 81 4.54 -5.32 -0.11
CA VAL A 81 3.31 -4.63 0.24
C VAL A 81 3.33 -4.23 1.71
N ILE A 82 3.11 -2.95 1.96
CA ILE A 82 3.03 -2.37 3.30
C ILE A 82 1.56 -1.98 3.50
N MET A 83 0.93 -2.52 4.53
CA MET A 83 -0.47 -2.19 4.80
C MET A 83 -0.58 -0.86 5.53
N CYS A 84 -1.62 -0.08 5.21
CA CYS A 84 -1.93 1.16 5.90
C CYS A 84 -3.25 0.95 6.65
N SER A 85 -3.25 1.16 7.96
CA SER A 85 -4.39 0.83 8.80
C SER A 85 -4.74 1.97 9.75
N SER A 86 -5.99 1.98 10.22
CA SER A 86 -6.41 2.82 11.34
C SER A 86 -6.18 2.07 12.64
N MET A 87 -6.21 2.79 13.76
CA MET A 87 -6.10 2.17 15.07
C MET A 87 -7.26 1.17 15.28
N GLY A 88 -6.99 0.08 15.96
CA GLY A 88 -8.00 -0.92 16.25
C GLY A 88 -8.17 -2.00 15.19
N GLN A 89 -7.35 -2.01 14.14
CA GLN A 89 -7.44 -3.00 13.05
C GLN A 89 -6.40 -4.12 13.18
N GLN A 90 -6.02 -4.48 14.38
CA GLN A 90 -4.93 -5.44 14.65
C GLN A 90 -5.18 -6.83 14.04
N ALA A 91 -6.42 -7.31 14.11
CA ALA A 91 -6.75 -8.62 13.52
C ALA A 91 -6.54 -8.62 12.00
N LEU A 92 -6.89 -7.52 11.33
CA LEU A 92 -6.68 -7.38 9.89
C LEU A 92 -5.20 -7.28 9.53
N ILE A 93 -4.43 -6.58 10.36
CA ILE A 93 -2.97 -6.49 10.17
C ILE A 93 -2.35 -7.89 10.27
N THR A 94 -2.74 -8.68 11.29
CA THR A 94 -2.23 -10.03 11.48
C THR A 94 -2.55 -10.90 10.27
N GLU A 95 -3.77 -10.82 9.76
CA GLU A 95 -4.19 -11.56 8.57
C GLU A 95 -3.34 -11.16 7.35
N ALA A 96 -3.13 -9.85 7.16
CA ALA A 96 -2.33 -9.34 6.04
C ALA A 96 -0.89 -9.84 6.10
N LEU A 97 -0.28 -9.82 7.28
CA LEU A 97 1.09 -10.31 7.45
C LEU A 97 1.20 -11.79 7.12
N LYS A 98 0.20 -12.60 7.49
CA LYS A 98 0.16 -14.02 7.14
C LYS A 98 0.03 -14.23 5.64
N LEU A 99 -0.60 -13.31 4.92
CA LEU A 99 -0.78 -13.39 3.47
C LEU A 99 0.42 -12.87 2.70
N GLY A 100 1.43 -12.35 3.38
CA GLY A 100 2.67 -11.93 2.74
C GLY A 100 2.99 -10.44 2.78
N ALA A 101 2.16 -9.61 3.42
CA ALA A 101 2.50 -8.21 3.62
C ALA A 101 3.77 -8.14 4.46
N LYS A 102 4.65 -7.19 4.14
CA LYS A 102 5.95 -7.07 4.80
C LYS A 102 5.89 -6.30 6.11
N ASP A 103 5.00 -5.32 6.20
CA ASP A 103 4.94 -4.42 7.35
C ASP A 103 3.60 -3.67 7.32
N PHE A 104 3.43 -2.75 8.26
CA PHE A 104 2.24 -1.90 8.30
C PHE A 104 2.59 -0.51 8.85
N ILE A 105 1.75 0.47 8.53
CA ILE A 105 1.82 1.84 9.01
C ILE A 105 0.44 2.21 9.51
N VAL A 106 0.36 2.86 10.68
CA VAL A 106 -0.92 3.25 11.30
C VAL A 106 -1.23 4.72 10.99
N LYS A 107 -2.47 4.99 10.61
CA LYS A 107 -2.98 6.35 10.39
C LYS A 107 -3.24 7.03 11.74
N PRO A 108 -3.03 8.34 11.89
CA PRO A 108 -2.55 9.28 10.87
C PRO A 108 -1.06 9.08 10.58
N PHE A 109 -0.69 9.31 9.31
CA PHE A 109 0.67 9.06 8.86
C PHE A 109 1.66 10.03 9.48
N LYS A 110 2.68 9.50 10.15
CA LYS A 110 3.81 10.27 10.64
C LYS A 110 4.92 10.16 9.60
N PRO A 111 5.44 11.30 9.10
CA PRO A 111 6.48 11.26 8.05
C PRO A 111 7.68 10.37 8.41
N ASP A 112 8.18 10.48 9.64
CA ASP A 112 9.32 9.68 10.09
C ASP A 112 9.05 8.18 9.97
N LYS A 113 7.84 7.76 10.33
CA LYS A 113 7.46 6.35 10.31
C LYS A 113 7.34 5.82 8.89
N VAL A 114 6.76 6.62 8.01
CA VAL A 114 6.64 6.26 6.59
C VAL A 114 8.04 6.09 5.97
N ILE A 115 8.92 7.06 6.21
CA ILE A 115 10.28 7.02 5.68
C ILE A 115 11.06 5.84 6.23
N GLU A 116 10.92 5.55 7.53
CA GLU A 116 11.57 4.40 8.17
C GLU A 116 11.19 3.09 7.49
N VAL A 117 9.88 2.88 7.28
CA VAL A 117 9.39 1.66 6.65
C VAL A 117 9.88 1.56 5.20
N LEU A 118 9.81 2.66 4.43
CA LEU A 118 10.32 2.65 3.06
C LEU A 118 11.81 2.28 3.02
N SER A 119 12.58 2.77 3.97
CA SER A 119 14.02 2.48 4.04
C SER A 119 14.32 1.02 4.28
N LYS A 120 13.46 0.32 5.01
CA LYS A 120 13.65 -1.12 5.30
C LYS A 120 13.49 -2.00 4.06
N TYR A 121 12.64 -1.59 3.13
CA TYR A 121 12.21 -2.47 2.04
C TYR A 121 12.58 -1.95 0.65
N CYS A 122 13.30 -0.87 0.57
CA CYS A 122 13.75 -0.36 -0.74
C CYS A 122 14.92 -1.16 -1.31
#